data_c910d4f3daa7d9292184f6948e6a4489
#
_entry.id   c910d4f3daa7d9292184f6948e6a4489
#
_cell.length_a   1.000
_cell.length_b   1.000
_cell.length_c   1.000
_cell.angle_alpha   90.00
_cell.angle_beta   90.00
_cell.angle_gamma   90.00
#
_symmetry.space_group_name_H-M   'P 1'
#
loop_
_entity.id
_entity.type
_entity.pdbx_description
1 polymer ?
#
loop_
_entity_poly.entity_id
_entity_poly.type
_entity_poly.pdbx_seq_one_letter_code
_entity_poly.pdbx_strand_id
1 'polypeptide(L)'
;ANIAGPGFINLRLSDEFWRSQLADVLAAGPAYGNSNIANGAKINVEYVSANPTGPLHIGHVRGAIYGDALANLLAKVGYDVCKEYYINDAGVQIDLLAQSVHLRYREALGEDVGEMPEGMYPGDYLIPVGIAIVARDGDKWRDLPEDEWLDVFRQFSVEAMMDLVREDLKSLGIEQEVFFSEEGLHKDGGIERGVEALRHKGLIYTGVLEPPKGKTPDDWEPRPQTLFKSSEFGDDVDRPLQKSDGTWTYFAADVAYHHDKLQRGFLNMVDVLGADHGGYAKRLNAVVKALSGHQGTLDVRLCQMVRLSRGGKTVAMSKRTGTFVTLKELVDEVGKDVVRFMMLTRKNDAPLDFDFDTATEQSKDNPVWYVQYAHARICSVLRRVRDALPTLSISPTDLTGADLGRLTDSAELDLIKQLASWPRAVEVAAQAREPHRISFFLNKLASDFHALWNKGNADPSLRFIIEDDPRVTQARLALIQGVAFVLVSGLAIMGVKPVEVM
;
A
#
# COMPACT_ATOMS: atom_id res chain seq x y z
N ALA A 1 34.26 23.72 11.94
CA ALA A 1 32.92 24.28 12.04
C ALA A 1 32.95 25.76 11.57
N ASN A 2 31.98 26.15 10.75
CA ASN A 2 31.84 27.52 10.28
C ASN A 2 30.41 28.02 10.63
N ILE A 3 30.30 29.25 11.09
CA ILE A 3 29.00 29.89 11.33
C ILE A 3 28.48 30.38 9.96
N ALA A 4 27.25 30.02 9.61
CA ALA A 4 26.60 30.44 8.37
C ALA A 4 25.20 30.98 8.66
N GLY A 5 24.92 32.19 8.19
CA GLY A 5 23.64 32.85 8.36
C GLY A 5 23.23 33.05 9.85
N PRO A 6 21.99 33.43 10.10
CA PRO A 6 21.52 33.64 11.46
C PRO A 6 21.28 32.31 12.20
N GLY A 7 22.29 31.87 12.96
CA GLY A 7 22.14 30.75 13.92
C GLY A 7 22.48 29.34 13.38
N PHE A 8 23.09 29.18 12.20
CA PHE A 8 23.56 27.90 11.72
C PHE A 8 25.06 27.67 12.00
N ILE A 9 25.38 26.45 12.43
CA ILE A 9 26.77 25.99 12.57
C ILE A 9 26.96 24.86 11.53
N ASN A 10 27.80 25.13 10.50
CA ASN A 10 28.17 24.12 9.54
C ASN A 10 29.31 23.27 10.08
N LEU A 11 29.11 21.96 10.16
CA LEU A 11 30.14 20.99 10.52
C LEU A 11 30.60 20.27 9.27
N ARG A 12 31.90 20.15 9.10
CA ARG A 12 32.50 19.27 8.10
C ARG A 12 33.09 18.08 8.84
N LEU A 13 32.56 16.89 8.57
CA LEU A 13 33.05 15.64 9.11
C LEU A 13 34.25 15.15 8.30
N SER A 14 35.15 14.41 8.95
CA SER A 14 36.31 13.83 8.29
C SER A 14 35.93 12.68 7.38
N ASP A 15 36.78 12.38 6.40
CA ASP A 15 36.56 11.22 5.52
C ASP A 15 36.64 9.90 6.30
N GLU A 16 37.43 9.84 7.36
CA GLU A 16 37.51 8.70 8.27
C GLU A 16 36.16 8.44 8.98
N PHE A 17 35.48 9.50 9.43
CA PHE A 17 34.13 9.38 9.99
C PHE A 17 33.17 8.74 8.98
N TRP A 18 33.20 9.19 7.72
CA TRP A 18 32.32 8.62 6.69
C TRP A 18 32.65 7.17 6.41
N ARG A 19 33.92 6.79 6.33
CA ARG A 19 34.35 5.40 6.15
C ARG A 19 33.90 4.51 7.32
N SER A 20 33.91 5.00 8.57
CA SER A 20 33.37 4.24 9.70
C SER A 20 31.87 3.94 9.57
N GLN A 21 31.09 4.82 8.94
CA GLN A 21 29.68 4.57 8.68
C GLN A 21 29.46 3.40 7.70
N LEU A 22 30.38 3.17 6.75
CA LEU A 22 30.30 2.01 5.87
C LEU A 22 30.49 0.70 6.66
N ALA A 23 31.32 0.68 7.68
CA ALA A 23 31.46 -0.48 8.55
C ALA A 23 30.13 -0.82 9.26
N ASP A 24 29.38 0.19 9.72
CA ASP A 24 28.07 0.01 10.32
C ASP A 24 27.05 -0.57 9.30
N VAL A 25 27.07 -0.08 8.06
CA VAL A 25 26.23 -0.63 6.96
C VAL A 25 26.53 -2.11 6.74
N LEU A 26 27.81 -2.48 6.66
CA LEU A 26 28.22 -3.85 6.41
C LEU A 26 27.88 -4.78 7.59
N ALA A 27 28.06 -4.31 8.81
CA ALA A 27 27.73 -5.07 10.02
C ALA A 27 26.23 -5.35 10.13
N ALA A 28 25.39 -4.37 9.81
CA ALA A 28 23.93 -4.50 9.86
C ALA A 28 23.36 -5.27 8.65
N GLY A 29 24.06 -5.28 7.51
CA GLY A 29 23.60 -5.94 6.29
C GLY A 29 22.24 -5.39 5.81
N PRO A 30 21.33 -6.26 5.30
CA PRO A 30 19.99 -5.84 4.85
C PRO A 30 19.11 -5.22 5.96
N ALA A 31 19.46 -5.45 7.23
CA ALA A 31 18.76 -4.85 8.36
C ALA A 31 19.16 -3.38 8.57
N TYR A 32 20.18 -2.88 7.89
CA TYR A 32 20.55 -1.47 7.97
C TYR A 32 19.37 -0.56 7.64
N GLY A 33 19.14 0.43 8.49
CA GLY A 33 17.95 1.29 8.43
C GLY A 33 16.74 0.76 9.23
N ASN A 34 16.82 -0.40 9.88
CA ASN A 34 15.85 -0.76 10.90
C ASN A 34 16.00 0.20 12.09
N SER A 35 14.86 0.62 12.62
CA SER A 35 14.78 1.54 13.74
C SER A 35 13.73 1.06 14.73
N ASN A 36 13.82 1.49 15.97
CA ASN A 36 12.83 1.17 17.00
C ASN A 36 12.18 2.45 17.56
N ILE A 37 12.02 3.48 16.73
CA ILE A 37 11.41 4.75 17.18
C ILE A 37 9.96 4.59 17.60
N ALA A 38 9.25 3.57 17.07
CA ALA A 38 7.88 3.27 17.43
C ALA A 38 7.76 2.42 18.71
N ASN A 39 8.85 1.81 19.19
CA ASN A 39 8.92 1.04 20.44
C ASN A 39 7.82 -0.04 20.58
N GLY A 40 7.51 -0.74 19.48
CA GLY A 40 6.47 -1.79 19.45
C GLY A 40 5.04 -1.25 19.56
N ALA A 41 4.80 0.03 19.34
CA ALA A 41 3.44 0.57 19.37
C ALA A 41 2.58 -0.08 18.27
N LYS A 42 1.38 -0.51 18.66
CA LYS A 42 0.41 -1.09 17.71
C LYS A 42 -0.11 -0.03 16.75
N ILE A 43 -0.21 -0.40 15.48
CA ILE A 43 -0.84 0.43 14.44
C ILE A 43 -1.67 -0.44 13.50
N ASN A 44 -2.89 -0.01 13.22
CA ASN A 44 -3.75 -0.60 12.22
C ASN A 44 -3.59 0.18 10.91
N VAL A 45 -3.36 -0.52 9.80
CA VAL A 45 -3.30 0.06 8.46
C VAL A 45 -4.37 -0.61 7.61
N GLU A 46 -5.45 0.12 7.37
CA GLU A 46 -6.53 -0.31 6.50
C GLU A 46 -6.30 0.20 5.08
N TYR A 47 -6.42 -0.68 4.11
CA TYR A 47 -6.24 -0.32 2.71
C TYR A 47 -6.92 -1.29 1.76
N VAL A 48 -7.18 -0.85 0.54
CA VAL A 48 -8.02 -1.46 -0.49
C VAL A 48 -9.49 -1.31 -0.13
N SER A 49 -10.01 -2.10 0.79
CA SER A 49 -11.39 -2.10 1.30
C SER A 49 -12.42 -1.87 0.17
N ALA A 50 -12.21 -2.54 -0.98
CA ALA A 50 -13.09 -2.45 -2.13
C ALA A 50 -14.35 -3.27 -1.89
N ASN A 51 -15.49 -2.84 -2.46
CA ASN A 51 -16.73 -3.61 -2.40
C ASN A 51 -16.54 -4.97 -3.09
N PRO A 52 -16.99 -6.08 -2.50
CA PRO A 52 -16.82 -7.43 -3.05
C PRO A 52 -17.82 -7.70 -4.20
N THR A 53 -17.74 -6.89 -5.26
CA THR A 53 -18.67 -6.95 -6.41
C THR A 53 -17.99 -7.32 -7.73
N GLY A 54 -16.70 -7.65 -7.67
CA GLY A 54 -15.89 -8.06 -8.83
C GLY A 54 -14.40 -8.01 -8.57
N PRO A 55 -13.58 -8.30 -9.60
CA PRO A 55 -12.13 -8.27 -9.50
C PRO A 55 -11.60 -6.86 -9.22
N LEU A 56 -10.42 -6.77 -8.63
CA LEU A 56 -9.74 -5.51 -8.45
C LEU A 56 -9.31 -4.92 -9.80
N HIS A 57 -9.40 -3.61 -9.92
CA HIS A 57 -9.00 -2.87 -11.11
C HIS A 57 -8.01 -1.76 -10.77
N ILE A 58 -7.46 -1.10 -11.79
CA ILE A 58 -6.43 -0.07 -11.65
C ILE A 58 -6.75 1.01 -10.59
N GLY A 59 -8.02 1.33 -10.38
CA GLY A 59 -8.43 2.29 -9.35
C GLY A 59 -8.09 1.85 -7.92
N HIS A 60 -7.96 0.54 -7.67
CA HIS A 60 -7.61 -0.02 -6.37
C HIS A 60 -6.09 -0.23 -6.22
N VAL A 61 -5.38 -0.47 -7.34
CA VAL A 61 -3.97 -0.91 -7.35
C VAL A 61 -3.05 0.05 -6.61
N ARG A 62 -3.22 1.36 -6.82
CA ARG A 62 -2.36 2.36 -6.19
C ARG A 62 -2.53 2.42 -4.68
N GLY A 63 -3.79 2.39 -4.22
CA GLY A 63 -4.12 2.35 -2.79
C GLY A 63 -3.60 1.08 -2.12
N ALA A 64 -3.73 -0.07 -2.79
CA ALA A 64 -3.23 -1.35 -2.33
C ALA A 64 -1.70 -1.34 -2.13
N ILE A 65 -0.96 -0.89 -3.14
CA ILE A 65 0.50 -0.83 -3.10
C ILE A 65 1.00 0.22 -2.10
N TYR A 66 0.34 1.38 -2.04
CA TYR A 66 0.68 2.42 -1.07
C TYR A 66 0.48 1.92 0.36
N GLY A 67 -0.67 1.31 0.65
CA GLY A 67 -0.99 0.78 1.98
C GLY A 67 -0.01 -0.30 2.43
N ASP A 68 0.29 -1.25 1.55
CA ASP A 68 1.23 -2.32 1.84
C ASP A 68 2.67 -1.80 2.05
N ALA A 69 3.14 -0.91 1.17
CA ALA A 69 4.47 -0.30 1.32
C ALA A 69 4.56 0.57 2.58
N LEU A 70 3.48 1.26 2.95
CA LEU A 70 3.40 2.01 4.20
C LEU A 70 3.45 1.08 5.41
N ALA A 71 2.72 -0.02 5.40
CA ALA A 71 2.73 -1.04 6.45
C ALA A 71 4.15 -1.61 6.64
N ASN A 72 4.83 -1.99 5.55
CA ASN A 72 6.20 -2.48 5.57
C ASN A 72 7.19 -1.42 6.11
N LEU A 73 7.02 -0.16 5.72
CA LEU A 73 7.83 0.97 6.19
C LEU A 73 7.65 1.22 7.69
N LEU A 74 6.41 1.11 8.19
CA LEU A 74 6.09 1.27 9.60
C LEU A 74 6.66 0.12 10.44
N ALA A 75 6.56 -1.12 9.96
CA ALA A 75 7.19 -2.27 10.60
C ALA A 75 8.71 -2.10 10.69
N LYS A 76 9.35 -1.55 9.65
CA LYS A 76 10.81 -1.31 9.63
C LYS A 76 11.27 -0.31 10.70
N VAL A 77 10.41 0.59 11.15
CA VAL A 77 10.71 1.55 12.23
C VAL A 77 10.16 1.12 13.59
N GLY A 78 9.75 -0.14 13.73
CA GLY A 78 9.43 -0.78 15.01
C GLY A 78 7.98 -0.68 15.46
N TYR A 79 7.02 -0.40 14.56
CA TYR A 79 5.60 -0.60 14.87
C TYR A 79 5.22 -2.08 14.82
N ASP A 80 4.28 -2.47 15.69
CA ASP A 80 3.49 -3.71 15.59
C ASP A 80 2.30 -3.42 14.64
N VAL A 81 2.44 -3.81 13.37
CA VAL A 81 1.53 -3.42 12.29
C VAL A 81 0.51 -4.51 12.03
N CYS A 82 -0.77 -4.15 12.06
CA CYS A 82 -1.87 -4.97 11.56
C CYS A 82 -2.32 -4.45 10.20
N LYS A 83 -2.28 -5.30 9.17
CA LYS A 83 -2.78 -5.03 7.82
C LYS A 83 -4.22 -5.50 7.72
N GLU A 84 -5.15 -4.58 7.45
CA GLU A 84 -6.59 -4.85 7.51
C GLU A 84 -7.31 -4.46 6.22
N TYR A 85 -8.30 -5.27 5.87
CA TYR A 85 -9.25 -5.06 4.78
C TYR A 85 -10.66 -5.02 5.36
N TYR A 86 -11.40 -3.93 5.15
CA TYR A 86 -12.81 -3.85 5.48
C TYR A 86 -13.65 -4.37 4.31
N ILE A 87 -14.47 -5.40 4.57
CA ILE A 87 -15.38 -5.99 3.59
C ILE A 87 -16.73 -5.30 3.72
N ASN A 88 -17.11 -4.53 2.72
CA ASN A 88 -18.45 -3.94 2.63
C ASN A 88 -19.41 -5.00 2.05
N ASP A 89 -19.76 -5.98 2.89
CA ASP A 89 -20.59 -7.14 2.55
C ASP A 89 -22.06 -6.98 2.98
N ALA A 90 -22.48 -5.74 3.25
CA ALA A 90 -23.86 -5.38 3.59
C ALA A 90 -24.49 -4.41 2.57
N GLY A 91 -25.82 -4.40 2.51
CA GLY A 91 -26.58 -3.41 1.73
C GLY A 91 -26.90 -3.80 0.30
N VAL A 92 -27.56 -2.87 -0.42
CA VAL A 92 -28.21 -3.10 -1.73
C VAL A 92 -27.25 -3.60 -2.82
N GLN A 93 -25.95 -3.24 -2.78
CA GLN A 93 -24.98 -3.72 -3.77
C GLN A 93 -24.76 -5.23 -3.69
N ILE A 94 -24.84 -5.79 -2.50
CA ILE A 94 -24.70 -7.24 -2.30
C ILE A 94 -25.97 -7.97 -2.76
N ASP A 95 -27.14 -7.35 -2.60
CA ASP A 95 -28.39 -7.90 -3.15
C ASP A 95 -28.33 -7.97 -4.68
N LEU A 96 -27.92 -6.89 -5.33
CA LEU A 96 -27.72 -6.84 -6.78
C LEU A 96 -26.67 -7.85 -7.26
N LEU A 97 -25.60 -8.07 -6.49
CA LEU A 97 -24.61 -9.10 -6.80
C LEU A 97 -25.23 -10.50 -6.72
N ALA A 98 -25.97 -10.79 -5.63
CA ALA A 98 -26.64 -12.08 -5.45
C ALA A 98 -27.67 -12.36 -6.55
N GLN A 99 -28.46 -11.36 -6.93
CA GLN A 99 -29.40 -11.44 -8.04
C GLN A 99 -28.70 -11.67 -9.38
N SER A 100 -27.54 -11.01 -9.62
CA SER A 100 -26.73 -11.22 -10.82
C SER A 100 -26.19 -12.66 -10.89
N VAL A 101 -25.72 -13.18 -9.77
CA VAL A 101 -25.24 -14.57 -9.66
C VAL A 101 -26.40 -15.57 -9.82
N HIS A 102 -27.61 -15.25 -9.33
CA HIS A 102 -28.78 -16.10 -9.55
C HIS A 102 -29.15 -16.18 -11.04
N LEU A 103 -29.02 -15.11 -11.81
CA LEU A 103 -29.19 -15.19 -13.27
C LEU A 103 -28.11 -16.09 -13.91
N ARG A 104 -26.84 -15.97 -13.52
CA ARG A 104 -25.77 -16.87 -14.00
C ARG A 104 -25.99 -18.33 -13.60
N TYR A 105 -26.58 -18.58 -12.44
CA TYR A 105 -26.98 -19.91 -12.01
C TYR A 105 -28.09 -20.49 -12.92
N ARG A 106 -29.11 -19.69 -13.30
CA ARG A 106 -30.16 -20.11 -14.22
C ARG A 106 -29.62 -20.37 -15.64
N GLU A 107 -28.72 -19.52 -16.13
CA GLU A 107 -27.98 -19.77 -17.38
C GLU A 107 -27.23 -21.12 -17.35
N ALA A 108 -26.54 -21.41 -16.24
CA ALA A 108 -25.80 -22.67 -16.07
C ALA A 108 -26.73 -23.91 -16.04
N LEU A 109 -28.00 -23.74 -15.69
CA LEU A 109 -29.02 -24.76 -15.78
C LEU A 109 -29.62 -24.90 -17.22
N GLY A 110 -29.16 -24.07 -18.18
CA GLY A 110 -29.60 -24.11 -19.56
C GLY A 110 -30.78 -23.19 -19.89
N GLU A 111 -31.12 -22.24 -19.03
CA GLU A 111 -32.14 -21.26 -19.32
C GLU A 111 -31.60 -20.10 -20.16
N ASP A 112 -32.42 -19.57 -21.06
CA ASP A 112 -32.15 -18.31 -21.74
C ASP A 112 -32.67 -17.16 -20.86
N VAL A 113 -31.77 -16.49 -20.14
CA VAL A 113 -32.15 -15.39 -19.26
C VAL A 113 -32.09 -14.02 -19.97
N GLY A 114 -31.72 -13.98 -21.25
CA GLY A 114 -31.59 -12.76 -22.04
C GLY A 114 -30.44 -11.83 -21.60
N GLU A 115 -30.57 -10.54 -21.87
CA GLU A 115 -29.56 -9.55 -21.44
C GLU A 115 -29.67 -9.29 -19.94
N MET A 116 -28.50 -9.09 -19.30
CA MET A 116 -28.43 -8.73 -17.88
C MET A 116 -29.18 -7.41 -17.64
N PRO A 117 -30.15 -7.35 -16.69
CA PRO A 117 -30.88 -6.13 -16.39
C PRO A 117 -29.99 -4.96 -15.99
N GLU A 118 -30.43 -3.73 -16.31
CA GLU A 118 -29.69 -2.52 -15.94
C GLU A 118 -29.53 -2.43 -14.40
N GLY A 119 -28.34 -2.08 -13.96
CA GLY A 119 -27.97 -1.99 -12.53
C GLY A 119 -27.38 -3.28 -11.94
N MET A 120 -27.51 -4.40 -12.62
CA MET A 120 -26.85 -5.66 -12.24
C MET A 120 -25.41 -5.75 -12.75
N TYR A 121 -24.68 -6.74 -12.27
CA TYR A 121 -23.26 -6.97 -12.62
C TYR A 121 -23.15 -7.93 -13.82
N PRO A 122 -22.81 -7.45 -15.02
CA PRO A 122 -22.84 -8.28 -16.24
C PRO A 122 -21.53 -9.10 -16.44
N GLY A 123 -20.53 -8.92 -15.58
CA GLY A 123 -19.18 -9.45 -15.81
C GLY A 123 -19.11 -10.98 -15.90
N ASP A 124 -18.29 -11.48 -16.83
CA ASP A 124 -18.10 -12.92 -17.04
C ASP A 124 -17.49 -13.64 -15.84
N TYR A 125 -16.85 -12.89 -14.91
CA TYR A 125 -16.33 -13.43 -13.67
C TYR A 125 -17.41 -14.03 -12.75
N LEU A 126 -18.70 -13.75 -12.98
CA LEU A 126 -19.82 -14.35 -12.26
C LEU A 126 -20.28 -15.69 -12.85
N ILE A 127 -19.91 -16.01 -14.11
CA ILE A 127 -20.27 -17.27 -14.75
C ILE A 127 -19.77 -18.49 -13.97
N PRO A 128 -18.48 -18.56 -13.57
CA PRO A 128 -17.99 -19.66 -12.75
C PRO A 128 -18.71 -19.80 -11.41
N VAL A 129 -19.16 -18.67 -10.83
CA VAL A 129 -19.89 -18.65 -9.55
C VAL A 129 -21.27 -19.31 -9.70
N GLY A 130 -22.01 -18.97 -10.76
CA GLY A 130 -23.27 -19.63 -11.10
C GLY A 130 -23.12 -21.13 -11.32
N ILE A 131 -22.10 -21.55 -12.09
CA ILE A 131 -21.77 -22.97 -12.32
C ILE A 131 -21.44 -23.68 -11.01
N ALA A 132 -20.70 -23.05 -10.10
CA ALA A 132 -20.34 -23.64 -8.80
C ALA A 132 -21.57 -23.87 -7.92
N ILE A 133 -22.57 -22.98 -7.96
CA ILE A 133 -23.82 -23.17 -7.23
C ILE A 133 -24.62 -24.34 -7.82
N VAL A 134 -24.68 -24.46 -9.16
CA VAL A 134 -25.31 -25.64 -9.80
C VAL A 134 -24.62 -26.94 -9.37
N ALA A 135 -23.29 -26.96 -9.35
CA ALA A 135 -22.53 -28.13 -8.93
C ALA A 135 -22.77 -28.51 -7.46
N ARG A 136 -23.01 -27.53 -6.58
CA ARG A 136 -23.27 -27.73 -5.15
C ARG A 136 -24.71 -28.16 -4.86
N ASP A 137 -25.68 -27.46 -5.47
CA ASP A 137 -27.10 -27.49 -5.04
C ASP A 137 -28.04 -28.02 -6.14
N GLY A 138 -27.56 -28.29 -7.36
CA GLY A 138 -28.39 -28.68 -8.49
C GLY A 138 -29.35 -27.57 -8.92
N ASP A 139 -30.61 -27.93 -9.20
CA ASP A 139 -31.69 -27.01 -9.60
C ASP A 139 -32.56 -26.49 -8.45
N LYS A 140 -32.13 -26.70 -7.21
CA LYS A 140 -32.88 -26.40 -5.97
C LYS A 140 -33.46 -24.99 -5.93
N TRP A 141 -32.72 -23.98 -6.42
CA TRP A 141 -33.05 -22.56 -6.29
C TRP A 141 -33.76 -21.96 -7.52
N ARG A 142 -34.05 -22.81 -8.53
CA ARG A 142 -34.58 -22.35 -9.82
C ARG A 142 -35.92 -21.64 -9.70
N ASP A 143 -36.88 -22.30 -9.03
CA ASP A 143 -38.30 -21.92 -9.02
C ASP A 143 -38.74 -21.36 -7.65
N LEU A 144 -37.78 -21.11 -6.74
CA LEU A 144 -38.07 -20.57 -5.42
C LEU A 144 -38.20 -19.04 -5.47
N PRO A 145 -39.06 -18.45 -4.62
CA PRO A 145 -39.14 -17.00 -4.46
C PRO A 145 -37.84 -16.41 -3.90
N GLU A 146 -37.61 -15.13 -4.17
CA GLU A 146 -36.34 -14.44 -3.86
C GLU A 146 -35.95 -14.53 -2.39
N ASP A 147 -36.89 -14.40 -1.49
CA ASP A 147 -36.69 -14.45 -0.03
C ASP A 147 -36.14 -15.80 0.47
N GLU A 148 -36.33 -16.88 -0.30
CA GLU A 148 -35.81 -18.21 0.05
C GLU A 148 -34.36 -18.45 -0.40
N TRP A 149 -33.89 -17.77 -1.46
CA TRP A 149 -32.55 -17.99 -1.99
C TRP A 149 -31.58 -16.79 -1.80
N LEU A 150 -32.08 -15.59 -1.61
CA LEU A 150 -31.27 -14.37 -1.64
C LEU A 150 -30.09 -14.41 -0.63
N ASP A 151 -30.33 -14.82 0.61
CA ASP A 151 -29.26 -14.87 1.62
C ASP A 151 -28.17 -15.91 1.30
N VAL A 152 -28.58 -17.06 0.72
CA VAL A 152 -27.62 -18.09 0.29
C VAL A 152 -26.74 -17.56 -0.83
N PHE A 153 -27.34 -16.86 -1.80
CA PHE A 153 -26.61 -16.29 -2.92
C PHE A 153 -25.76 -15.08 -2.50
N ARG A 154 -26.21 -14.26 -1.54
CA ARG A 154 -25.37 -13.20 -0.93
C ARG A 154 -24.08 -13.78 -0.37
N GLN A 155 -24.21 -14.75 0.53
CA GLN A 155 -23.06 -15.35 1.20
C GLN A 155 -22.09 -15.99 0.19
N PHE A 156 -22.62 -16.79 -0.74
CA PHE A 156 -21.79 -17.48 -1.74
C PHE A 156 -21.12 -16.50 -2.71
N SER A 157 -21.83 -15.47 -3.13
CA SER A 157 -21.30 -14.44 -4.03
C SER A 157 -20.19 -13.62 -3.37
N VAL A 158 -20.40 -13.17 -2.13
CA VAL A 158 -19.38 -12.42 -1.37
C VAL A 158 -18.13 -13.26 -1.17
N GLU A 159 -18.29 -14.54 -0.76
CA GLU A 159 -17.15 -15.45 -0.58
C GLU A 159 -16.35 -15.62 -1.88
N ALA A 160 -17.05 -15.89 -3.01
CA ALA A 160 -16.41 -16.03 -4.30
C ALA A 160 -15.69 -14.75 -4.76
N MET A 161 -16.30 -13.58 -4.55
CA MET A 161 -15.65 -12.30 -4.88
C MET A 161 -14.46 -11.99 -3.97
N MET A 162 -14.56 -12.31 -2.69
CA MET A 162 -13.42 -12.15 -1.77
C MET A 162 -12.27 -13.08 -2.09
N ASP A 163 -12.53 -14.27 -2.63
CA ASP A 163 -11.47 -15.16 -3.11
C ASP A 163 -10.74 -14.55 -4.32
N LEU A 164 -11.49 -13.98 -5.28
CA LEU A 164 -10.88 -13.23 -6.40
C LEU A 164 -10.04 -12.05 -5.89
N VAL A 165 -10.55 -11.27 -4.93
CA VAL A 165 -9.82 -10.15 -4.34
C VAL A 165 -8.53 -10.61 -3.66
N ARG A 166 -8.56 -11.73 -2.91
CA ARG A 166 -7.36 -12.30 -2.27
C ARG A 166 -6.34 -12.79 -3.30
N GLU A 167 -6.79 -13.43 -4.38
CA GLU A 167 -5.92 -13.85 -5.49
C GLU A 167 -5.27 -12.65 -6.18
N ASP A 168 -6.04 -11.61 -6.46
CA ASP A 168 -5.56 -10.36 -7.03
C ASP A 168 -4.48 -9.72 -6.14
N LEU A 169 -4.74 -9.57 -4.84
CA LEU A 169 -3.77 -9.03 -3.89
C LEU A 169 -2.51 -9.88 -3.81
N LYS A 170 -2.66 -11.21 -3.78
CA LYS A 170 -1.54 -12.15 -3.77
C LYS A 170 -0.69 -12.03 -5.04
N SER A 171 -1.29 -11.74 -6.19
CA SER A 171 -0.56 -11.51 -7.45
C SER A 171 0.38 -10.30 -7.35
N LEU A 172 0.02 -9.29 -6.55
CA LEU A 172 0.88 -8.16 -6.17
C LEU A 172 1.84 -8.47 -5.02
N GLY A 173 1.74 -9.65 -4.40
CA GLY A 173 2.50 -10.00 -3.19
C GLY A 173 2.02 -9.25 -1.96
N ILE A 174 0.72 -8.93 -1.90
CA ILE A 174 0.07 -8.28 -0.75
C ILE A 174 -0.71 -9.35 0.00
N GLU A 175 -0.46 -9.44 1.31
CA GLU A 175 -1.19 -10.30 2.23
C GLU A 175 -1.69 -9.45 3.39
N GLN A 176 -3.00 -9.49 3.64
CA GLN A 176 -3.63 -8.81 4.75
C GLN A 176 -3.94 -9.82 5.86
N GLU A 177 -3.79 -9.39 7.11
CA GLU A 177 -3.94 -10.25 8.29
C GLU A 177 -5.41 -10.36 8.71
N VAL A 178 -6.16 -9.28 8.53
CA VAL A 178 -7.55 -9.18 8.95
C VAL A 178 -8.42 -8.81 7.76
N PHE A 179 -9.48 -9.59 7.56
CA PHE A 179 -10.59 -9.29 6.66
C PHE A 179 -11.84 -9.08 7.53
N PHE A 180 -12.19 -7.82 7.75
CA PHE A 180 -13.26 -7.43 8.68
C PHE A 180 -14.59 -7.29 7.95
N SER A 181 -15.63 -8.02 8.37
CA SER A 181 -16.98 -8.03 7.75
C SER A 181 -17.88 -6.94 8.36
N GLU A 182 -18.49 -6.10 7.50
CA GLU A 182 -19.52 -5.14 7.91
C GLU A 182 -20.81 -5.87 8.34
N GLU A 183 -21.19 -6.94 7.62
CA GLU A 183 -22.35 -7.77 7.95
C GLU A 183 -22.23 -8.33 9.38
N GLY A 184 -21.03 -8.68 9.80
CA GLY A 184 -20.74 -9.13 11.17
C GLY A 184 -21.15 -8.09 12.22
N LEU A 185 -20.85 -6.79 11.98
CA LEU A 185 -21.27 -5.71 12.90
C LEU A 185 -22.78 -5.62 13.05
N HIS A 186 -23.51 -5.83 11.95
CA HIS A 186 -24.97 -5.82 11.99
C HIS A 186 -25.54 -7.02 12.75
N LYS A 187 -25.00 -8.22 12.53
CA LYS A 187 -25.50 -9.47 13.14
C LYS A 187 -25.17 -9.58 14.62
N ASP A 188 -24.01 -9.09 15.04
CA ASP A 188 -23.48 -9.26 16.40
C ASP A 188 -23.83 -8.12 17.35
N GLY A 189 -24.64 -7.15 16.93
CA GLY A 189 -24.96 -5.96 17.72
C GLY A 189 -23.75 -5.02 17.88
N GLY A 190 -22.81 -5.06 16.94
CA GLY A 190 -21.60 -4.21 16.94
C GLY A 190 -21.93 -2.74 16.81
N ILE A 191 -22.94 -2.42 15.99
CA ILE A 191 -23.40 -1.04 15.78
C ILE A 191 -23.96 -0.46 17.07
N GLU A 192 -24.83 -1.20 17.74
CA GLU A 192 -25.40 -0.82 19.04
C GLU A 192 -24.30 -0.57 20.07
N ARG A 193 -23.29 -1.46 20.14
CA ARG A 193 -22.16 -1.29 21.08
C ARG A 193 -21.36 -0.02 20.81
N GLY A 194 -21.07 0.28 19.52
CA GLY A 194 -20.34 1.49 19.13
C GLY A 194 -21.10 2.77 19.46
N VAL A 195 -22.41 2.80 19.15
CA VAL A 195 -23.30 3.93 19.44
C VAL A 195 -23.47 4.10 20.97
N GLU A 196 -23.62 3.00 21.72
CA GLU A 196 -23.76 3.04 23.18
C GLU A 196 -22.48 3.57 23.85
N ALA A 197 -21.30 3.25 23.31
CA ALA A 197 -20.03 3.81 23.78
C ALA A 197 -20.00 5.35 23.67
N LEU A 198 -20.55 5.92 22.60
CA LEU A 198 -20.73 7.38 22.47
C LEU A 198 -21.80 7.91 23.40
N ARG A 199 -22.91 7.18 23.61
CA ARG A 199 -24.00 7.57 24.50
C ARG A 199 -23.54 7.65 25.96
N HIS A 200 -22.78 6.69 26.43
CA HIS A 200 -22.18 6.73 27.79
C HIS A 200 -21.27 7.94 28.02
N LYS A 201 -20.72 8.50 26.97
CA LYS A 201 -19.92 9.73 27.02
C LYS A 201 -20.77 11.02 26.92
N GLY A 202 -22.10 10.92 26.79
CA GLY A 202 -23.01 12.07 26.65
C GLY A 202 -22.91 12.73 25.25
N LEU A 203 -22.43 12.02 24.27
CA LEU A 203 -22.15 12.53 22.90
C LEU A 203 -23.28 12.24 21.90
N ILE A 204 -24.39 11.65 22.35
CA ILE A 204 -25.58 11.34 21.56
C ILE A 204 -26.74 12.18 22.02
N TYR A 205 -27.51 12.72 21.06
CA TYR A 205 -28.75 13.43 21.32
C TYR A 205 -29.77 13.20 20.21
N THR A 206 -31.04 13.54 20.47
CA THR A 206 -32.11 13.55 19.43
C THR A 206 -32.30 14.96 18.93
N GLY A 207 -32.20 15.17 17.63
CA GLY A 207 -32.33 16.49 17.02
C GLY A 207 -32.69 16.43 15.55
N VAL A 208 -32.96 17.60 14.98
CA VAL A 208 -33.18 17.79 13.53
C VAL A 208 -31.99 18.55 12.97
N LEU A 209 -31.35 18.01 11.94
CA LEU A 209 -30.29 18.71 11.24
C LEU A 209 -30.89 19.76 10.29
N GLU A 210 -30.24 20.93 10.20
CA GLU A 210 -30.56 21.90 9.15
C GLU A 210 -30.21 21.29 7.76
N PRO A 211 -31.02 21.63 6.73
CA PRO A 211 -30.69 21.17 5.38
C PRO A 211 -29.30 21.66 4.96
N PRO A 212 -28.44 20.79 4.41
CA PRO A 212 -27.11 21.17 4.00
C PRO A 212 -27.18 22.20 2.87
N LYS A 213 -26.25 23.15 2.87
CA LYS A 213 -26.06 24.11 1.77
C LYS A 213 -25.61 23.36 0.50
N GLY A 214 -26.46 23.32 -0.52
CA GLY A 214 -26.21 22.67 -1.79
C GLY A 214 -27.12 21.47 -2.07
N LYS A 215 -26.58 20.40 -2.69
CA LYS A 215 -27.34 19.18 -2.93
C LYS A 215 -27.59 18.47 -1.61
N THR A 216 -28.86 18.22 -1.29
CA THR A 216 -29.28 17.51 -0.08
C THR A 216 -28.73 16.05 -0.16
N PRO A 217 -28.04 15.56 0.85
CA PRO A 217 -27.64 14.15 0.90
C PRO A 217 -28.87 13.23 0.91
N ASP A 218 -28.70 12.03 0.35
CA ASP A 218 -29.79 11.06 0.24
C ASP A 218 -30.29 10.56 1.61
N ASP A 219 -29.45 10.68 2.65
CA ASP A 219 -29.75 10.31 4.04
C ASP A 219 -30.27 11.47 4.91
N TRP A 220 -30.50 12.67 4.34
CA TRP A 220 -31.02 13.80 5.08
C TRP A 220 -32.56 13.75 5.21
N GLU A 221 -33.04 13.86 6.43
CA GLU A 221 -34.49 13.93 6.74
C GLU A 221 -34.83 15.13 7.63
N PRO A 222 -35.94 15.87 7.34
CA PRO A 222 -36.43 16.97 8.19
C PRO A 222 -37.19 16.45 9.43
N ARG A 223 -36.67 15.41 10.08
CA ARG A 223 -37.29 14.72 11.23
C ARG A 223 -36.27 14.52 12.35
N PRO A 224 -36.72 14.37 13.61
CA PRO A 224 -35.81 14.02 14.70
C PRO A 224 -35.11 12.70 14.44
N GLN A 225 -33.77 12.72 14.54
CA GLN A 225 -32.86 11.58 14.35
C GLN A 225 -31.96 11.44 15.57
N THR A 226 -31.32 10.28 15.75
CA THR A 226 -30.24 10.10 16.71
C THR A 226 -28.96 10.65 16.14
N LEU A 227 -28.40 11.68 16.75
CA LEU A 227 -27.27 12.44 16.27
C LEU A 227 -26.04 12.26 17.19
N PHE A 228 -24.86 12.20 16.59
CA PHE A 228 -23.56 12.27 17.24
C PHE A 228 -23.01 13.69 17.16
N LYS A 229 -22.54 14.22 18.28
CA LYS A 229 -21.91 15.56 18.40
C LYS A 229 -20.51 15.58 17.77
N SER A 230 -20.39 15.23 16.52
CA SER A 230 -19.09 15.12 15.81
C SER A 230 -18.42 16.48 15.63
N SER A 231 -19.19 17.57 15.61
CA SER A 231 -18.67 18.92 15.53
C SER A 231 -17.79 19.30 16.72
N GLU A 232 -18.03 18.75 17.93
CA GLU A 232 -17.20 18.95 19.12
C GLU A 232 -15.78 18.35 18.95
N PHE A 233 -15.59 17.45 17.96
CA PHE A 233 -14.33 16.74 17.69
C PHE A 233 -13.67 17.14 16.37
N GLY A 234 -14.18 18.21 15.72
CA GLY A 234 -13.57 18.81 14.54
C GLY A 234 -14.20 18.42 13.18
N ASP A 235 -15.39 17.80 13.21
CA ASP A 235 -16.24 17.70 12.01
C ASP A 235 -16.94 19.04 11.73
N ASP A 236 -17.45 19.19 10.52
CA ASP A 236 -18.11 20.44 10.10
C ASP A 236 -19.54 20.57 10.66
N VAL A 237 -20.24 19.47 10.91
CA VAL A 237 -21.60 19.38 11.47
C VAL A 237 -21.77 18.06 12.22
N ASP A 238 -22.76 17.99 13.11
CA ASP A 238 -23.15 16.76 13.77
C ASP A 238 -23.72 15.75 12.78
N ARG A 239 -23.59 14.46 13.07
CA ARG A 239 -23.91 13.41 12.10
C ARG A 239 -25.03 12.48 12.59
N PRO A 240 -25.95 12.09 11.69
CA PRO A 240 -26.98 11.13 12.02
C PRO A 240 -26.39 9.73 12.12
N LEU A 241 -26.71 9.02 13.19
CA LEU A 241 -26.38 7.61 13.41
C LEU A 241 -27.59 6.71 13.14
N GLN A 242 -28.80 7.18 13.49
CA GLN A 242 -30.02 6.43 13.29
C GLN A 242 -31.09 7.35 12.72
N LYS A 243 -31.80 6.89 11.69
CA LYS A 243 -32.87 7.60 11.03
C LYS A 243 -34.12 7.63 11.89
N SER A 244 -35.12 8.44 11.49
CA SER A 244 -36.39 8.57 12.19
C SER A 244 -37.19 7.26 12.21
N ASP A 245 -36.97 6.35 11.27
CA ASP A 245 -37.62 5.03 11.21
C ASP A 245 -36.92 3.96 12.06
N GLY A 246 -35.83 4.32 12.75
CA GLY A 246 -35.05 3.42 13.58
C GLY A 246 -33.97 2.65 12.83
N THR A 247 -33.78 2.84 11.52
CA THR A 247 -32.72 2.21 10.76
C THR A 247 -31.37 2.91 10.98
N TRP A 248 -30.28 2.16 10.99
CA TRP A 248 -28.92 2.71 11.10
C TRP A 248 -28.49 3.40 9.81
N THR A 249 -27.71 4.47 9.93
CA THR A 249 -27.02 5.08 8.79
C THR A 249 -25.70 4.33 8.51
N TYR A 250 -25.13 4.51 7.32
CA TYR A 250 -23.79 3.98 7.01
C TYR A 250 -22.73 4.47 7.99
N PHE A 251 -22.87 5.69 8.47
CA PHE A 251 -21.92 6.26 9.44
C PHE A 251 -21.97 5.57 10.81
N ALA A 252 -23.07 4.94 11.18
CA ALA A 252 -23.13 4.14 12.40
C ALA A 252 -22.26 2.87 12.31
N ALA A 253 -22.15 2.25 11.13
CA ALA A 253 -21.23 1.15 10.90
C ALA A 253 -19.76 1.60 11.02
N ASP A 254 -19.41 2.78 10.51
CA ASP A 254 -18.07 3.37 10.68
C ASP A 254 -17.74 3.61 12.16
N VAL A 255 -18.70 4.10 12.95
CA VAL A 255 -18.53 4.26 14.41
C VAL A 255 -18.25 2.92 15.07
N ALA A 256 -19.02 1.90 14.74
CA ALA A 256 -18.86 0.56 15.30
C ALA A 256 -17.51 -0.07 14.93
N TYR A 257 -17.10 0.09 13.69
CA TYR A 257 -15.83 -0.44 13.20
C TYR A 257 -14.62 0.21 13.88
N HIS A 258 -14.59 1.53 14.00
CA HIS A 258 -13.51 2.21 14.71
C HIS A 258 -13.55 1.93 16.23
N HIS A 259 -14.76 1.71 16.79
CA HIS A 259 -14.88 1.22 18.15
C HIS A 259 -14.22 -0.16 18.32
N ASP A 260 -14.45 -1.09 17.38
CA ASP A 260 -13.81 -2.41 17.37
C ASP A 260 -12.27 -2.31 17.27
N LYS A 261 -11.74 -1.48 16.37
CA LYS A 261 -10.29 -1.23 16.28
C LYS A 261 -9.71 -0.76 17.62
N LEU A 262 -10.39 0.17 18.32
CA LEU A 262 -9.99 0.63 19.65
C LEU A 262 -10.05 -0.49 20.69
N GLN A 263 -11.08 -1.35 20.69
CA GLN A 263 -11.20 -2.48 21.61
C GLN A 263 -10.09 -3.53 21.39
N ARG A 264 -9.62 -3.72 20.16
CA ARG A 264 -8.45 -4.55 19.82
C ARG A 264 -7.12 -3.89 20.21
N GLY A 265 -7.15 -2.65 20.74
CA GLY A 265 -5.99 -1.92 21.26
C GLY A 265 -5.25 -1.06 20.25
N PHE A 266 -5.82 -0.78 19.09
CA PHE A 266 -5.23 0.11 18.09
C PHE A 266 -5.52 1.57 18.42
N LEU A 267 -4.57 2.26 19.07
CA LEU A 267 -4.65 3.71 19.28
C LEU A 267 -4.08 4.51 18.10
N ASN A 268 -3.28 3.87 17.26
CA ASN A 268 -2.79 4.47 16.02
C ASN A 268 -3.45 3.76 14.83
N MET A 269 -4.08 4.52 13.96
CA MET A 269 -4.80 4.00 12.79
C MET A 269 -4.40 4.79 11.54
N VAL A 270 -4.32 4.10 10.42
CA VAL A 270 -4.17 4.70 9.09
C VAL A 270 -5.21 4.08 8.17
N ASP A 271 -6.08 4.90 7.60
CA ASP A 271 -7.02 4.47 6.57
C ASP A 271 -6.60 5.04 5.21
N VAL A 272 -6.38 4.16 4.24
CA VAL A 272 -5.99 4.52 2.87
C VAL A 272 -7.23 4.50 1.98
N LEU A 273 -7.69 5.68 1.58
CA LEU A 273 -8.93 5.86 0.83
C LEU A 273 -8.67 6.46 -0.56
N GLY A 274 -9.62 6.31 -1.48
CA GLY A 274 -9.64 7.04 -2.74
C GLY A 274 -9.82 8.55 -2.53
N ALA A 275 -9.35 9.36 -3.45
CA ALA A 275 -9.40 10.82 -3.35
C ALA A 275 -10.82 11.38 -3.30
N ASP A 276 -11.80 10.65 -3.81
CA ASP A 276 -13.24 10.95 -3.74
C ASP A 276 -13.80 10.93 -2.30
N HIS A 277 -13.14 10.23 -1.38
CA HIS A 277 -13.50 10.18 0.04
C HIS A 277 -12.92 11.32 0.91
N GLY A 278 -12.32 12.35 0.32
CA GLY A 278 -11.66 13.44 1.07
C GLY A 278 -12.54 14.12 2.12
N GLY A 279 -13.85 14.28 1.85
CA GLY A 279 -14.82 14.84 2.80
C GLY A 279 -15.12 13.94 4.01
N TYR A 280 -14.76 12.66 3.94
CA TYR A 280 -15.04 11.67 4.98
C TYR A 280 -14.01 11.67 6.12
N ALA A 281 -12.78 12.11 5.84
CA ALA A 281 -11.66 12.09 6.79
C ALA A 281 -11.97 12.80 8.12
N LYS A 282 -12.65 13.97 8.08
CA LYS A 282 -13.00 14.71 9.28
C LYS A 282 -13.97 13.95 10.18
N ARG A 283 -14.97 13.27 9.58
CA ARG A 283 -15.98 12.48 10.27
C ARG A 283 -15.35 11.32 11.02
N LEU A 284 -14.49 10.54 10.35
CA LEU A 284 -13.79 9.40 10.94
C LEU A 284 -12.85 9.85 12.06
N ASN A 285 -12.11 10.93 11.85
CA ASN A 285 -11.26 11.52 12.89
C ASN A 285 -12.05 11.93 14.13
N ALA A 286 -13.24 12.52 13.95
CA ALA A 286 -14.11 12.90 15.07
C ALA A 286 -14.56 11.66 15.86
N VAL A 287 -14.92 10.57 15.16
CA VAL A 287 -15.28 9.28 15.78
C VAL A 287 -14.15 8.74 16.66
N VAL A 288 -12.95 8.62 16.09
CA VAL A 288 -11.79 8.05 16.82
C VAL A 288 -11.45 8.92 18.05
N LYS A 289 -11.44 10.24 17.92
CA LYS A 289 -11.20 11.15 19.06
C LYS A 289 -12.27 11.01 20.13
N ALA A 290 -13.53 10.96 19.75
CA ALA A 290 -14.65 10.84 20.69
C ALA A 290 -14.61 9.50 21.44
N LEU A 291 -14.50 8.39 20.71
CA LEU A 291 -14.47 7.05 21.30
C LEU A 291 -13.26 6.83 22.19
N SER A 292 -12.08 7.30 21.79
CA SER A 292 -10.84 7.12 22.54
C SER A 292 -10.62 8.14 23.66
N GLY A 293 -11.42 9.20 23.77
CA GLY A 293 -11.17 10.32 24.68
C GLY A 293 -9.86 11.06 24.34
N HIS A 294 -9.65 11.31 23.06
CA HIS A 294 -8.45 11.95 22.46
C HIS A 294 -7.13 11.16 22.58
N GLN A 295 -7.15 9.90 22.99
CA GLN A 295 -5.95 9.07 23.05
C GLN A 295 -5.62 8.41 21.70
N GLY A 296 -6.64 8.08 20.90
CA GLY A 296 -6.48 7.50 19.58
C GLY A 296 -6.24 8.55 18.50
N THR A 297 -5.51 8.16 17.47
CA THR A 297 -5.23 8.96 16.28
C THR A 297 -5.62 8.18 15.04
N LEU A 298 -6.26 8.85 14.09
CA LEU A 298 -6.54 8.33 12.76
C LEU A 298 -5.89 9.24 11.72
N ASP A 299 -5.08 8.67 10.85
CA ASP A 299 -4.45 9.37 9.73
C ASP A 299 -5.06 8.86 8.41
N VAL A 300 -5.96 9.63 7.83
CA VAL A 300 -6.60 9.28 6.55
C VAL A 300 -5.70 9.72 5.40
N ARG A 301 -5.25 8.75 4.59
CA ARG A 301 -4.40 8.96 3.43
C ARG A 301 -5.19 8.79 2.15
N LEU A 302 -5.25 9.86 1.36
CA LEU A 302 -5.99 9.86 0.10
C LEU A 302 -5.06 9.49 -1.06
N CYS A 303 -5.46 8.52 -1.88
CA CYS A 303 -4.76 8.13 -3.09
C CYS A 303 -5.46 8.70 -4.32
N GLN A 304 -4.75 9.51 -5.10
CA GLN A 304 -5.23 10.07 -6.36
C GLN A 304 -5.29 9.02 -7.46
N MET A 305 -6.15 9.29 -8.43
CA MET A 305 -6.37 8.44 -9.60
C MET A 305 -5.08 8.19 -10.39
N VAL A 306 -5.01 6.99 -10.97
CA VAL A 306 -3.99 6.60 -11.94
C VAL A 306 -4.58 6.74 -13.34
N ARG A 307 -3.85 7.41 -14.23
CA ARG A 307 -4.15 7.46 -15.65
C ARG A 307 -3.24 6.47 -16.37
N LEU A 308 -3.84 5.61 -17.19
CA LEU A 308 -3.10 4.67 -18.02
C LEU A 308 -2.86 5.28 -19.40
N SER A 309 -1.64 5.13 -19.92
CA SER A 309 -1.28 5.52 -21.29
C SER A 309 -0.51 4.43 -22.01
N ARG A 310 -0.67 4.38 -23.34
CA ARG A 310 0.04 3.47 -24.23
C ARG A 310 0.22 4.16 -25.59
N GLY A 311 1.43 4.18 -26.14
CA GLY A 311 1.75 4.87 -27.37
C GLY A 311 1.41 6.36 -27.33
N GLY A 312 1.57 7.01 -26.18
CA GLY A 312 1.21 8.42 -25.95
C GLY A 312 -0.30 8.71 -25.93
N LYS A 313 -1.17 7.66 -25.91
CA LYS A 313 -2.63 7.79 -25.86
C LYS A 313 -3.16 7.26 -24.53
N THR A 314 -4.14 7.97 -23.96
CA THR A 314 -4.84 7.52 -22.76
C THR A 314 -5.66 6.27 -23.08
N VAL A 315 -5.51 5.23 -22.25
CA VAL A 315 -6.36 4.02 -22.28
C VAL A 315 -7.71 4.38 -21.66
N ALA A 316 -8.76 4.32 -22.47
CA ALA A 316 -10.11 4.64 -22.03
C ALA A 316 -10.63 3.54 -21.07
N MET A 317 -11.16 3.95 -19.93
CA MET A 317 -11.80 3.06 -18.96
C MET A 317 -13.23 3.52 -18.71
N SER A 318 -14.17 2.60 -18.72
CA SER A 318 -15.58 2.90 -18.45
C SER A 318 -16.23 1.78 -17.66
N LYS A 319 -16.69 2.10 -16.44
CA LYS A 319 -17.49 1.16 -15.63
C LYS A 319 -18.82 0.78 -16.32
N ARG A 320 -19.41 1.70 -17.11
CA ARG A 320 -20.69 1.48 -17.79
C ARG A 320 -20.59 0.50 -18.96
N THR A 321 -19.43 0.44 -19.63
CA THR A 321 -19.20 -0.46 -20.77
C THR A 321 -18.45 -1.74 -20.39
N GLY A 322 -18.16 -1.95 -19.10
CA GLY A 322 -17.38 -3.09 -18.62
C GLY A 322 -15.89 -3.09 -19.05
N THR A 323 -15.42 -1.99 -19.64
CA THR A 323 -14.03 -1.86 -20.11
C THR A 323 -13.19 -1.19 -19.02
N PHE A 324 -12.61 -1.97 -18.13
CA PHE A 324 -11.59 -1.53 -17.18
C PHE A 324 -10.42 -2.51 -17.19
N VAL A 325 -9.22 -1.98 -17.01
CA VAL A 325 -8.03 -2.81 -16.88
C VAL A 325 -8.04 -3.41 -15.47
N THR A 326 -8.14 -4.73 -15.39
CA THR A 326 -8.07 -5.46 -14.12
C THR A 326 -6.66 -5.41 -13.56
N LEU A 327 -6.53 -5.63 -12.25
CA LEU A 327 -5.23 -5.76 -11.60
C LEU A 327 -4.43 -6.92 -12.21
N LYS A 328 -5.11 -8.04 -12.47
CA LYS A 328 -4.48 -9.22 -13.07
C LYS A 328 -3.90 -8.93 -14.44
N GLU A 329 -4.66 -8.31 -15.35
CA GLU A 329 -4.18 -7.92 -16.68
C GLU A 329 -2.95 -7.01 -16.60
N LEU A 330 -2.95 -6.02 -15.69
CA LEU A 330 -1.83 -5.14 -15.47
C LEU A 330 -0.57 -5.89 -15.02
N VAL A 331 -0.71 -6.80 -14.04
CA VAL A 331 0.41 -7.60 -13.52
C VAL A 331 0.91 -8.61 -14.55
N ASP A 332 0.02 -9.25 -15.30
CA ASP A 332 0.39 -10.22 -16.34
C ASP A 332 1.18 -9.54 -17.48
N GLU A 333 0.88 -8.27 -17.79
CA GLU A 333 1.54 -7.55 -18.89
C GLU A 333 2.92 -7.00 -18.50
N VAL A 334 3.04 -6.34 -17.36
CA VAL A 334 4.28 -5.61 -17.00
C VAL A 334 5.04 -6.21 -15.83
N GLY A 335 4.46 -7.17 -15.14
CA GLY A 335 5.03 -7.79 -13.94
C GLY A 335 4.79 -7.00 -12.66
N LYS A 336 4.64 -7.73 -11.53
CA LYS A 336 4.26 -7.12 -10.24
C LYS A 336 5.29 -6.11 -9.73
N ASP A 337 6.59 -6.39 -9.90
CA ASP A 337 7.66 -5.53 -9.37
C ASP A 337 7.66 -4.15 -10.05
N VAL A 338 7.39 -4.13 -11.36
CA VAL A 338 7.23 -2.90 -12.13
C VAL A 338 5.99 -2.14 -11.64
N VAL A 339 4.84 -2.81 -11.53
CA VAL A 339 3.61 -2.19 -11.03
C VAL A 339 3.83 -1.58 -9.65
N ARG A 340 4.40 -2.34 -8.70
CA ARG A 340 4.65 -1.88 -7.33
C ARG A 340 5.57 -0.66 -7.28
N PHE A 341 6.67 -0.69 -8.00
CA PHE A 341 7.62 0.41 -8.00
C PHE A 341 7.02 1.67 -8.64
N MET A 342 6.43 1.54 -9.83
CA MET A 342 5.87 2.66 -10.59
C MET A 342 4.76 3.39 -9.80
N MET A 343 3.90 2.65 -9.09
CA MET A 343 2.83 3.25 -8.26
C MET A 343 3.38 4.09 -7.10
N LEU A 344 4.64 3.88 -6.69
CA LEU A 344 5.32 4.60 -5.62
C LEU A 344 6.30 5.67 -6.13
N THR A 345 6.31 6.00 -7.41
CA THR A 345 7.17 7.06 -7.98
C THR A 345 6.64 8.47 -7.75
N ARG A 346 5.42 8.59 -7.23
CA ARG A 346 4.76 9.86 -6.93
C ARG A 346 4.11 9.82 -5.56
N LYS A 347 3.99 10.99 -4.93
CA LYS A 347 3.23 11.15 -3.68
C LYS A 347 1.77 10.70 -3.91
N ASN A 348 1.17 10.02 -2.91
CA ASN A 348 -0.16 9.44 -3.01
C ASN A 348 -1.27 10.44 -3.39
N ASP A 349 -1.18 11.69 -2.92
CA ASP A 349 -2.14 12.77 -3.18
C ASP A 349 -1.92 13.50 -4.52
N ALA A 350 -0.88 13.15 -5.29
CA ALA A 350 -0.64 13.68 -6.63
C ALA A 350 -1.12 12.67 -7.70
N PRO A 351 -1.68 13.14 -8.84
CA PRO A 351 -2.00 12.26 -9.96
C PRO A 351 -0.79 11.48 -10.46
N LEU A 352 -1.00 10.25 -10.89
CA LEU A 352 0.02 9.38 -11.45
C LEU A 352 -0.36 8.98 -12.88
N ASP A 353 0.55 9.19 -13.80
CA ASP A 353 0.47 8.67 -15.16
C ASP A 353 1.29 7.38 -15.22
N PHE A 354 0.64 6.26 -15.50
CA PHE A 354 1.27 4.97 -15.71
C PHE A 354 1.33 4.68 -17.19
N ASP A 355 2.52 4.74 -17.74
CA ASP A 355 2.78 4.51 -19.15
C ASP A 355 3.33 3.10 -19.37
N PHE A 356 2.60 2.28 -20.16
CA PHE A 356 2.97 0.91 -20.43
C PHE A 356 4.29 0.78 -21.20
N ASP A 357 4.56 1.72 -22.11
CA ASP A 357 5.78 1.69 -22.93
C ASP A 357 7.00 1.93 -22.03
N THR A 358 6.95 2.96 -21.18
CA THR A 358 7.99 3.23 -20.17
C THR A 358 8.14 2.08 -19.17
N ALA A 359 7.03 1.47 -18.74
CA ALA A 359 7.04 0.37 -17.76
C ALA A 359 7.75 -0.89 -18.29
N THR A 360 7.71 -1.14 -19.60
CA THR A 360 8.34 -2.30 -20.23
C THR A 360 9.73 -2.00 -20.81
N GLU A 361 10.14 -0.74 -20.85
CA GLU A 361 11.42 -0.34 -21.44
C GLU A 361 12.61 -0.75 -20.56
N GLN A 362 13.66 -1.27 -21.18
CA GLN A 362 14.93 -1.62 -20.54
C GLN A 362 15.93 -0.48 -20.64
N SER A 363 15.60 0.66 -20.04
CA SER A 363 16.42 1.87 -20.10
C SER A 363 16.47 2.60 -18.75
N LYS A 364 17.31 3.64 -18.68
CA LYS A 364 17.40 4.52 -17.49
C LYS A 364 16.09 5.30 -17.22
N ASP A 365 15.20 5.40 -18.20
CA ASP A 365 13.94 6.11 -18.09
C ASP A 365 12.87 5.24 -17.36
N ASN A 366 13.11 3.91 -17.29
CA ASN A 366 12.37 3.02 -16.41
C ASN A 366 13.05 2.95 -15.03
N PRO A 367 12.50 3.59 -13.99
CA PRO A 367 13.15 3.68 -12.69
C PRO A 367 13.30 2.31 -11.99
N VAL A 368 12.41 1.37 -12.26
CA VAL A 368 12.48 0.01 -11.71
C VAL A 368 13.70 -0.71 -12.29
N TRP A 369 13.77 -0.74 -13.62
CA TRP A 369 14.87 -1.36 -14.34
C TRP A 369 16.21 -0.77 -13.90
N TYR A 370 16.27 0.55 -13.76
CA TYR A 370 17.51 1.26 -13.38
C TYR A 370 18.03 0.86 -11.99
N VAL A 371 17.13 0.72 -11.02
CA VAL A 371 17.48 0.29 -9.65
C VAL A 371 17.86 -1.20 -9.61
N GLN A 372 17.09 -2.06 -10.27
CA GLN A 372 17.39 -3.49 -10.35
C GLN A 372 18.70 -3.75 -11.10
N TYR A 373 18.98 -2.98 -12.15
CA TYR A 373 20.23 -3.08 -12.91
C TYR A 373 21.44 -2.69 -12.05
N ALA A 374 21.31 -1.74 -11.13
CA ALA A 374 22.38 -1.44 -10.17
C ALA A 374 22.70 -2.68 -9.32
N HIS A 375 21.68 -3.35 -8.77
CA HIS A 375 21.84 -4.55 -7.97
C HIS A 375 22.46 -5.70 -8.78
N ALA A 376 21.95 -5.97 -9.99
CA ALA A 376 22.46 -7.02 -10.88
C ALA A 376 23.94 -6.78 -11.26
N ARG A 377 24.33 -5.53 -11.51
CA ARG A 377 25.75 -5.15 -11.75
C ARG A 377 26.63 -5.46 -10.54
N ILE A 378 26.20 -5.12 -9.33
CA ILE A 378 26.96 -5.43 -8.11
C ILE A 378 27.13 -6.94 -7.98
N CYS A 379 26.06 -7.72 -8.13
CA CYS A 379 26.12 -9.18 -8.12
C CYS A 379 27.08 -9.74 -9.19
N SER A 380 27.11 -9.13 -10.38
CA SER A 380 28.04 -9.49 -11.45
C SER A 380 29.50 -9.24 -11.06
N VAL A 381 29.82 -8.10 -10.42
CA VAL A 381 31.17 -7.82 -9.93
C VAL A 381 31.59 -8.84 -8.87
N LEU A 382 30.69 -9.14 -7.91
CA LEU A 382 30.96 -10.13 -6.85
C LEU A 382 31.16 -11.56 -7.38
N ARG A 383 30.56 -11.90 -8.51
CA ARG A 383 30.85 -13.17 -9.21
C ARG A 383 32.21 -13.13 -9.90
N ARG A 384 32.47 -12.06 -10.66
CA ARG A 384 33.71 -11.93 -11.45
C ARG A 384 34.99 -11.88 -10.61
N VAL A 385 34.94 -11.31 -9.41
CA VAL A 385 36.10 -11.24 -8.54
C VAL A 385 36.59 -12.63 -8.10
N ARG A 386 35.69 -13.61 -8.00
CA ARG A 386 36.03 -14.99 -7.66
C ARG A 386 36.91 -15.65 -8.73
N ASP A 387 36.73 -15.26 -9.98
CA ASP A 387 37.55 -15.73 -11.10
C ASP A 387 38.85 -14.94 -11.22
N ALA A 388 38.80 -13.61 -11.05
CA ALA A 388 39.95 -12.71 -11.20
C ALA A 388 40.93 -12.80 -10.01
N LEU A 389 40.43 -12.96 -8.79
CA LEU A 389 41.18 -13.00 -7.54
C LEU A 389 40.71 -14.17 -6.64
N PRO A 390 40.99 -15.43 -7.02
CA PRO A 390 40.46 -16.61 -6.32
C PRO A 390 40.84 -16.72 -4.83
N THR A 391 41.96 -16.09 -4.46
CA THR A 391 42.45 -16.08 -3.08
C THR A 391 41.87 -14.99 -2.22
N LEU A 392 41.15 -14.02 -2.83
CA LEU A 392 40.52 -12.92 -2.10
C LEU A 392 39.19 -13.39 -1.53
N SER A 393 39.10 -13.45 -0.21
CA SER A 393 37.83 -13.74 0.45
C SER A 393 36.88 -12.54 0.38
N ILE A 394 35.64 -12.79 -0.02
CA ILE A 394 34.55 -11.82 -0.16
C ILE A 394 33.31 -12.20 0.65
N SER A 395 33.52 -13.01 1.70
CA SER A 395 32.41 -13.25 2.64
C SER A 395 31.96 -11.95 3.31
N PRO A 396 30.71 -11.83 3.76
CA PRO A 396 30.26 -10.62 4.48
C PRO A 396 31.20 -10.26 5.65
N THR A 397 31.72 -11.25 6.38
CA THR A 397 32.66 -11.04 7.49
C THR A 397 33.97 -10.47 7.03
N ASP A 398 34.52 -10.96 5.89
CA ASP A 398 35.80 -10.48 5.37
C ASP A 398 35.66 -9.06 4.79
N LEU A 399 34.53 -8.72 4.21
CA LEU A 399 34.26 -7.38 3.70
C LEU A 399 34.09 -6.35 4.85
N THR A 400 33.58 -6.75 6.01
CA THR A 400 33.57 -5.89 7.21
C THR A 400 34.99 -5.58 7.73
N GLY A 401 35.95 -6.48 7.51
CA GLY A 401 37.34 -6.29 7.87
C GLY A 401 38.21 -5.57 6.81
N ALA A 402 37.62 -5.11 5.70
CA ALA A 402 38.35 -4.44 4.64
C ALA A 402 38.99 -3.13 5.09
N ASP A 403 40.19 -2.81 4.53
CA ASP A 403 40.86 -1.51 4.76
C ASP A 403 40.12 -0.39 4.01
N LEU A 404 39.05 0.13 4.64
CA LEU A 404 38.23 1.21 4.08
C LEU A 404 39.01 2.52 3.88
N GLY A 405 40.22 2.67 4.47
CA GLY A 405 41.12 3.79 4.22
C GLY A 405 41.51 3.93 2.75
N ARG A 406 41.39 2.86 1.98
CA ARG A 406 41.70 2.83 0.53
C ARG A 406 40.59 3.53 -0.32
N LEU A 407 39.43 3.79 0.21
CA LEU A 407 38.37 4.53 -0.47
C LEU A 407 38.65 6.03 -0.37
N THR A 408 39.36 6.59 -1.35
CA THR A 408 39.85 7.96 -1.33
C THR A 408 39.24 8.88 -2.39
N ASP A 409 38.63 8.31 -3.44
CA ASP A 409 37.95 9.10 -4.47
C ASP A 409 36.68 9.78 -3.90
N SER A 410 36.44 11.01 -4.34
CA SER A 410 35.28 11.79 -3.87
C SER A 410 33.95 11.10 -4.16
N ALA A 411 33.82 10.39 -5.29
CA ALA A 411 32.59 9.65 -5.64
C ALA A 411 32.40 8.41 -4.74
N GLU A 412 33.47 7.75 -4.28
CA GLU A 412 33.39 6.67 -3.29
C GLU A 412 32.88 7.23 -1.95
N LEU A 413 33.44 8.36 -1.49
CA LEU A 413 33.02 9.01 -0.26
C LEU A 413 31.57 9.55 -0.35
N ASP A 414 31.15 10.11 -1.46
CA ASP A 414 29.79 10.59 -1.66
C ASP A 414 28.77 9.44 -1.66
N LEU A 415 29.14 8.29 -2.21
CA LEU A 415 28.32 7.09 -2.14
C LEU A 415 28.19 6.58 -0.69
N ILE A 416 29.28 6.61 0.10
CA ILE A 416 29.23 6.29 1.54
C ILE A 416 28.30 7.24 2.30
N LYS A 417 28.37 8.55 2.05
CA LYS A 417 27.47 9.55 2.67
C LYS A 417 26.02 9.27 2.33
N GLN A 418 25.73 8.89 1.09
CA GLN A 418 24.38 8.49 0.65
C GLN A 418 23.91 7.26 1.43
N LEU A 419 24.74 6.23 1.58
CA LEU A 419 24.43 5.04 2.40
C LEU A 419 24.17 5.42 3.86
N ALA A 420 25.02 6.24 4.47
CA ALA A 420 24.89 6.69 5.86
C ALA A 420 23.60 7.48 6.12
N SER A 421 23.01 8.08 5.10
CA SER A 421 21.73 8.82 5.22
C SER A 421 20.49 7.91 5.21
N TRP A 422 20.64 6.63 4.88
CA TRP A 422 19.53 5.69 4.72
C TRP A 422 18.65 5.53 5.97
N PRO A 423 19.17 5.31 7.19
CA PRO A 423 18.32 5.16 8.38
C PRO A 423 17.42 6.39 8.59
N ARG A 424 17.98 7.58 8.42
CA ARG A 424 17.21 8.83 8.56
C ARG A 424 16.15 8.98 7.45
N ALA A 425 16.45 8.55 6.22
CA ALA A 425 15.49 8.57 5.12
C ALA A 425 14.29 7.65 5.41
N VAL A 426 14.52 6.46 5.97
CA VAL A 426 13.47 5.53 6.39
C VAL A 426 12.60 6.14 7.49
N GLU A 427 13.20 6.68 8.56
CA GLU A 427 12.46 7.30 9.66
C GLU A 427 11.61 8.48 9.21
N VAL A 428 12.16 9.38 8.39
CA VAL A 428 11.44 10.55 7.87
C VAL A 428 10.29 10.10 6.96
N ALA A 429 10.50 9.11 6.10
CA ALA A 429 9.45 8.55 5.25
C ALA A 429 8.31 7.93 6.09
N ALA A 430 8.65 7.19 7.15
CA ALA A 430 7.68 6.59 8.06
C ALA A 430 6.89 7.63 8.84
N GLN A 431 7.55 8.63 9.42
CA GLN A 431 6.92 9.72 10.17
C GLN A 431 5.97 10.54 9.29
N ALA A 432 6.35 10.80 8.04
CA ALA A 432 5.53 11.53 7.08
C ALA A 432 4.43 10.66 6.43
N ARG A 433 4.47 9.33 6.60
CA ARG A 433 3.61 8.38 5.87
C ARG A 433 3.80 8.50 4.35
N GLU A 434 5.04 8.62 3.88
CA GLU A 434 5.39 8.92 2.49
C GLU A 434 6.33 7.86 1.89
N PRO A 435 5.86 6.63 1.61
CA PRO A 435 6.70 5.54 1.07
C PRO A 435 7.34 5.88 -0.29
N HIS A 436 6.80 6.84 -1.06
CA HIS A 436 7.42 7.31 -2.30
C HIS A 436 8.82 7.90 -2.11
N ARG A 437 9.17 8.37 -0.90
CA ARG A 437 10.54 8.84 -0.60
C ARG A 437 11.58 7.73 -0.72
N ILE A 438 11.17 6.48 -0.50
CA ILE A 438 12.02 5.31 -0.66
C ILE A 438 12.40 5.12 -2.13
N SER A 439 11.43 5.22 -3.06
CA SER A 439 11.72 5.11 -4.49
C SER A 439 12.71 6.18 -4.96
N PHE A 440 12.54 7.43 -4.49
CA PHE A 440 13.47 8.51 -4.82
C PHE A 440 14.88 8.27 -4.28
N PHE A 441 14.97 7.75 -3.04
CA PHE A 441 16.25 7.41 -2.44
C PHE A 441 16.96 6.32 -3.25
N LEU A 442 16.25 5.25 -3.61
CA LEU A 442 16.82 4.13 -4.38
C LEU A 442 17.28 4.56 -5.78
N ASN A 443 16.49 5.39 -6.46
CA ASN A 443 16.89 5.94 -7.76
C ASN A 443 18.16 6.80 -7.66
N LYS A 444 18.26 7.66 -6.62
CA LYS A 444 19.46 8.47 -6.38
C LYS A 444 20.67 7.58 -6.09
N LEU A 445 20.52 6.59 -5.22
CA LEU A 445 21.59 5.63 -4.88
C LEU A 445 22.06 4.85 -6.11
N ALA A 446 21.13 4.35 -6.93
CA ALA A 446 21.46 3.67 -8.19
C ALA A 446 22.19 4.60 -9.15
N SER A 447 21.76 5.87 -9.26
CA SER A 447 22.42 6.87 -10.11
C SER A 447 23.85 7.14 -9.66
N ASP A 448 24.09 7.31 -8.36
CA ASP A 448 25.43 7.54 -7.83
C ASP A 448 26.34 6.32 -8.03
N PHE A 449 25.81 5.11 -7.83
CA PHE A 449 26.54 3.87 -8.14
C PHE A 449 26.88 3.75 -9.63
N HIS A 450 25.95 4.02 -10.54
CA HIS A 450 26.22 3.98 -11.98
C HIS A 450 27.21 5.07 -12.41
N ALA A 451 27.21 6.24 -11.77
CA ALA A 451 28.20 7.28 -12.01
C ALA A 451 29.61 6.82 -11.61
N LEU A 452 29.77 6.18 -10.44
CA LEU A 452 31.04 5.60 -10.00
C LEU A 452 31.50 4.47 -10.96
N TRP A 453 30.57 3.60 -11.40
CA TRP A 453 30.84 2.59 -12.42
C TRP A 453 31.42 3.20 -13.70
N ASN A 454 30.80 4.25 -14.20
CA ASN A 454 31.22 4.91 -15.43
C ASN A 454 32.58 5.62 -15.27
N LYS A 455 32.88 6.16 -14.07
CA LYS A 455 34.22 6.67 -13.75
C LYS A 455 35.28 5.57 -13.90
N GLY A 456 35.00 4.36 -13.38
CA GLY A 456 35.93 3.21 -13.53
C GLY A 456 36.11 2.71 -14.97
N ASN A 457 35.13 3.00 -15.88
CA ASN A 457 35.32 2.75 -17.32
C ASN A 457 36.27 3.77 -17.95
N ALA A 458 36.21 5.03 -17.53
CA ALA A 458 37.04 6.12 -18.03
C ALA A 458 38.44 6.11 -17.42
N ASP A 459 38.54 5.81 -16.10
CA ASP A 459 39.80 5.69 -15.35
C ASP A 459 39.94 4.27 -14.77
N PRO A 460 40.82 3.43 -15.36
CA PRO A 460 41.02 2.05 -14.86
C PRO A 460 41.40 1.95 -13.38
N SER A 461 42.04 2.98 -12.80
CA SER A 461 42.42 2.99 -11.39
C SER A 461 41.22 3.03 -10.45
N LEU A 462 40.01 3.41 -10.95
CA LEU A 462 38.75 3.45 -10.23
C LEU A 462 37.80 2.26 -10.47
N ARG A 463 38.29 1.22 -11.18
CA ARG A 463 37.54 -0.04 -11.34
C ARG A 463 37.37 -0.74 -10.00
N PHE A 464 36.26 -1.47 -9.85
CA PHE A 464 35.99 -2.22 -8.63
C PHE A 464 36.96 -3.41 -8.41
N ILE A 465 37.50 -3.96 -9.49
CA ILE A 465 38.47 -5.04 -9.45
C ILE A 465 39.81 -4.48 -9.99
N ILE A 466 40.84 -4.42 -9.14
CA ILE A 466 42.20 -4.07 -9.43
C ILE A 466 43.06 -5.29 -9.07
N GLU A 467 43.48 -6.07 -10.06
CA GLU A 467 44.19 -7.35 -9.85
C GLU A 467 45.50 -7.13 -9.13
N ASP A 468 46.18 -6.03 -9.42
CA ASP A 468 47.48 -5.67 -8.81
C ASP A 468 47.36 -5.08 -7.40
N ASP A 469 46.16 -4.72 -6.94
CA ASP A 469 45.90 -4.24 -5.56
C ASP A 469 44.62 -4.89 -4.96
N PRO A 470 44.74 -6.12 -4.43
CA PRO A 470 43.64 -6.83 -3.81
C PRO A 470 43.01 -6.09 -2.60
N ARG A 471 43.79 -5.22 -1.90
CA ARG A 471 43.25 -4.44 -0.77
C ARG A 471 42.33 -3.33 -1.22
N VAL A 472 42.64 -2.62 -2.31
CA VAL A 472 41.74 -1.64 -2.93
C VAL A 472 40.51 -2.35 -3.46
N THR A 473 40.68 -3.49 -4.12
CA THR A 473 39.55 -4.32 -4.59
C THR A 473 38.63 -4.68 -3.42
N GLN A 474 39.16 -5.22 -2.32
CA GLN A 474 38.37 -5.60 -1.16
C GLN A 474 37.58 -4.40 -0.56
N ALA A 475 38.24 -3.23 -0.43
CA ALA A 475 37.56 -2.02 0.06
C ALA A 475 36.41 -1.58 -0.87
N ARG A 476 36.60 -1.62 -2.20
CA ARG A 476 35.54 -1.29 -3.18
C ARG A 476 34.45 -2.33 -3.22
N LEU A 477 34.73 -3.60 -3.05
CA LEU A 477 33.72 -4.64 -2.90
C LEU A 477 32.88 -4.43 -1.64
N ALA A 478 33.51 -4.02 -0.52
CA ALA A 478 32.81 -3.64 0.69
C ALA A 478 31.85 -2.48 0.44
N LEU A 479 32.28 -1.43 -0.30
CA LEU A 479 31.42 -0.30 -0.66
C LEU A 479 30.20 -0.73 -1.47
N ILE A 480 30.40 -1.47 -2.56
CA ILE A 480 29.27 -1.89 -3.41
C ILE A 480 28.38 -2.93 -2.73
N GLN A 481 28.92 -3.74 -1.81
CA GLN A 481 28.11 -4.62 -0.95
C GLN A 481 27.18 -3.78 -0.05
N GLY A 482 27.68 -2.69 0.52
CA GLY A 482 26.84 -1.73 1.27
C GLY A 482 25.72 -1.14 0.41
N VAL A 483 26.01 -0.81 -0.87
CA VAL A 483 24.98 -0.36 -1.82
C VAL A 483 23.93 -1.46 -2.03
N ALA A 484 24.36 -2.71 -2.27
CA ALA A 484 23.43 -3.83 -2.44
C ALA A 484 22.52 -4.02 -1.23
N PHE A 485 23.05 -3.94 0.00
CA PHE A 485 22.25 -4.06 1.22
C PHE A 485 21.17 -2.98 1.32
N VAL A 486 21.49 -1.72 1.02
CA VAL A 486 20.51 -0.63 1.06
C VAL A 486 19.49 -0.75 -0.07
N LEU A 487 19.90 -1.17 -1.28
CA LEU A 487 18.96 -1.44 -2.37
C LEU A 487 17.97 -2.56 -1.98
N VAL A 488 18.45 -3.68 -1.45
CA VAL A 488 17.61 -4.80 -0.96
C VAL A 488 16.66 -4.33 0.14
N SER A 489 17.18 -3.57 1.11
CA SER A 489 16.40 -3.01 2.22
C SER A 489 15.27 -2.11 1.73
N GLY A 490 15.53 -1.23 0.79
CA GLY A 490 14.52 -0.30 0.24
C GLY A 490 13.52 -1.00 -0.68
N LEU A 491 13.99 -1.92 -1.54
CA LEU A 491 13.11 -2.73 -2.39
C LEU A 491 12.16 -3.60 -1.56
N ALA A 492 12.62 -4.13 -0.42
CA ALA A 492 11.77 -4.90 0.50
C ALA A 492 10.62 -4.05 1.08
N ILE A 493 10.86 -2.77 1.45
CA ILE A 493 9.79 -1.84 1.87
C ILE A 493 8.74 -1.71 0.77
N MET A 494 9.18 -1.61 -0.48
CA MET A 494 8.30 -1.45 -1.64
C MET A 494 7.64 -2.78 -2.06
N GLY A 495 8.03 -3.94 -1.48
CA GLY A 495 7.58 -5.27 -1.88
C GLY A 495 8.07 -5.69 -3.27
N VAL A 496 9.21 -5.18 -3.69
CA VAL A 496 9.89 -5.45 -4.97
C VAL A 496 11.08 -6.36 -4.72
N LYS A 497 11.29 -7.35 -5.58
CA LYS A 497 12.42 -8.27 -5.47
C LYS A 497 13.68 -7.68 -6.11
N PRO A 498 14.86 -7.80 -5.46
CA PRO A 498 16.12 -7.50 -6.13
C PRO A 498 16.39 -8.54 -7.22
N VAL A 499 17.02 -8.11 -8.31
CA VAL A 499 17.42 -8.98 -9.45
C VAL A 499 18.92 -9.16 -9.43
N GLU A 500 19.39 -10.41 -9.50
CA GLU A 500 20.83 -10.74 -9.48
C GLU A 500 21.44 -10.83 -10.87
N VAL A 501 20.62 -11.07 -11.89
CA VAL A 501 21.01 -11.21 -13.31
C VAL A 501 19.99 -10.50 -14.17
N MET A 502 20.45 -9.68 -15.08
CA MET A 502 19.67 -8.99 -16.12
C MET A 502 20.35 -9.10 -17.47
#